data_34785ed079c466eb38d76669e00586dd
#
_entry.id   34785ed079c466eb38d76669e00586dd
#
_cell.length_a   1.000
_cell.length_b   1.000
_cell.length_c   1.000
_cell.angle_alpha   90.00
_cell.angle_beta   90.00
_cell.angle_gamma   90.00
#
_symmetry.space_group_name_H-M   'P 1'
#
loop_
_entity.id
_entity.type
_entity.pdbx_description
1 polymer ?
#
loop_
_entity_poly.entity_id
_entity_poly.type
_entity_poly.pdbx_seq_one_letter_code
_entity_poly.pdbx_strand_id
1 'polypeptide(L)'
;MVCLLHGWGADSSLYENIMNVIAARYKVVAPDFPGFGGSEEPPAAWSVDDYADFVVEFLHQFKRKKVILLGHSYGVRVIIKLSARKNLPFAIVKNILVDAAGIMPHRSLAYKLRVRLYKLGKAVLNFPLMTKLFPDALNRFQKKFGSADYAAASPVMRGSLVKAVNEDLEPLLPQITAETLLIWGDKDTATPLSDGRKMEKQIKGSGLVVFSGAGHYSFLEQPYLFAKVIKSFLNIGD
;
A
#
# COMPACT_ATOMS: atom_id res chain seq x y z
N MET A 1 18.34 -4.51 -8.72
CA MET A 1 17.21 -3.72 -9.25
C MET A 1 16.32 -3.31 -8.09
N VAL A 2 15.77 -2.10 -8.11
CA VAL A 2 14.82 -1.60 -7.13
C VAL A 2 13.47 -1.44 -7.81
N CYS A 3 12.39 -1.96 -7.20
CA CYS A 3 11.01 -1.76 -7.63
C CYS A 3 10.26 -0.94 -6.59
N LEU A 4 9.64 0.16 -7.03
CA LEU A 4 8.84 1.04 -6.20
C LEU A 4 7.36 0.74 -6.41
N LEU A 5 6.62 0.58 -5.31
CA LEU A 5 5.20 0.22 -5.29
C LEU A 5 4.40 1.31 -4.57
N HIS A 6 3.55 1.99 -5.31
CA HIS A 6 2.83 3.16 -4.81
C HIS A 6 1.66 2.84 -3.87
N GLY A 7 1.17 3.85 -3.16
CA GLY A 7 0.00 3.79 -2.30
C GLY A 7 -1.32 3.75 -3.07
N TRP A 8 -2.42 3.47 -2.38
CA TRP A 8 -3.77 3.54 -2.96
C TRP A 8 -4.09 4.97 -3.40
N GLY A 9 -4.67 5.11 -4.59
CA GLY A 9 -5.03 6.42 -5.14
C GLY A 9 -3.85 7.25 -5.66
N ALA A 10 -2.65 6.69 -5.68
CA ALA A 10 -1.43 7.28 -6.20
C ALA A 10 -0.97 6.56 -7.47
N ASP A 11 0.13 7.02 -8.04
CA ASP A 11 0.81 6.41 -9.19
C ASP A 11 2.33 6.54 -9.07
N SER A 12 3.06 6.04 -10.07
CA SER A 12 4.51 6.04 -10.09
C SER A 12 5.16 7.42 -10.18
N SER A 13 4.45 8.46 -10.62
CA SER A 13 4.97 9.81 -10.77
C SER A 13 5.43 10.43 -9.45
N LEU A 14 4.82 10.02 -8.32
CA LEU A 14 5.21 10.48 -6.98
C LEU A 14 6.67 10.12 -6.61
N TYR A 15 7.25 9.16 -7.32
CA TYR A 15 8.59 8.66 -7.00
C TYR A 15 9.70 9.22 -7.87
N GLU A 16 9.44 10.14 -8.79
CA GLU A 16 10.42 10.63 -9.75
C GLU A 16 11.74 11.08 -9.08
N ASN A 17 11.64 11.91 -8.06
CA ASN A 17 12.81 12.38 -7.31
C ASN A 17 13.57 11.26 -6.62
N ILE A 18 12.87 10.28 -6.07
CA ILE A 18 13.47 9.13 -5.38
C ILE A 18 14.11 8.19 -6.39
N MET A 19 13.47 7.97 -7.53
CA MET A 19 14.00 7.17 -8.62
C MET A 19 15.32 7.72 -9.10
N ASN A 20 15.45 9.05 -9.28
CA ASN A 20 16.68 9.71 -9.66
C ASN A 20 17.82 9.48 -8.66
N VAL A 21 17.52 9.54 -7.36
CA VAL A 21 18.51 9.24 -6.30
C VAL A 21 18.97 7.78 -6.37
N ILE A 22 18.06 6.83 -6.54
CA ILE A 22 18.36 5.40 -6.56
C ILE A 22 19.04 4.99 -7.87
N ALA A 23 18.71 5.64 -8.98
CA ALA A 23 19.25 5.37 -10.30
C ALA A 23 20.77 5.59 -10.40
N ALA A 24 21.37 6.36 -9.49
CA ALA A 24 22.82 6.51 -9.40
C ALA A 24 23.57 5.16 -9.24
N ARG A 25 22.90 4.14 -8.68
CA ARG A 25 23.52 2.82 -8.45
C ARG A 25 22.70 1.64 -8.94
N TYR A 26 21.40 1.76 -9.02
CA TYR A 26 20.51 0.63 -9.30
C TYR A 26 19.65 0.88 -10.52
N LYS A 27 19.33 -0.19 -11.26
CA LYS A 27 18.18 -0.11 -12.18
C LYS A 27 16.91 0.07 -11.34
N VAL A 28 16.11 1.08 -11.67
CA VAL A 28 14.88 1.41 -10.96
C VAL A 28 13.68 1.19 -11.87
N VAL A 29 12.61 0.67 -11.33
CA VAL A 29 11.32 0.50 -11.99
C VAL A 29 10.19 0.83 -11.02
N ALA A 30 9.11 1.40 -11.52
CA ALA A 30 7.93 1.74 -10.75
C ALA A 30 6.69 1.50 -11.64
N PRO A 31 6.00 0.37 -11.50
CA PRO A 31 4.75 0.15 -12.22
C PRO A 31 3.62 0.95 -11.59
N ASP A 32 2.70 1.43 -12.42
CA ASP A 32 1.38 1.79 -11.94
C ASP A 32 0.57 0.51 -11.72
N PHE A 33 0.02 0.34 -10.53
CA PHE A 33 -0.86 -0.79 -10.26
C PHE A 33 -2.11 -0.74 -11.14
N PRO A 34 -2.64 -1.89 -11.60
CA PRO A 34 -3.91 -1.94 -12.30
C PRO A 34 -5.03 -1.18 -11.58
N GLY A 35 -5.66 -0.25 -12.31
CA GLY A 35 -6.65 0.67 -11.79
C GLY A 35 -6.11 2.02 -11.31
N PHE A 36 -4.81 2.29 -11.50
CA PHE A 36 -4.16 3.54 -11.10
C PHE A 36 -3.25 4.07 -12.21
N GLY A 37 -3.00 5.39 -12.19
CA GLY A 37 -2.09 6.03 -13.13
C GLY A 37 -2.44 5.75 -14.59
N GLY A 38 -1.45 5.28 -15.34
CA GLY A 38 -1.60 4.89 -16.75
C GLY A 38 -2.06 3.45 -16.97
N SER A 39 -2.28 2.66 -15.91
CA SER A 39 -2.70 1.26 -16.02
C SER A 39 -4.21 1.10 -16.08
N GLU A 40 -4.69 0.22 -16.95
CA GLU A 40 -6.11 -0.13 -17.05
C GLU A 40 -6.64 -0.74 -15.74
N GLU A 41 -7.95 -0.61 -15.50
CA GLU A 41 -8.60 -1.29 -14.39
C GLU A 41 -8.57 -2.81 -14.57
N PRO A 42 -8.43 -3.58 -13.47
CA PRO A 42 -8.55 -5.02 -13.56
C PRO A 42 -9.99 -5.42 -13.90
N PRO A 43 -10.19 -6.60 -14.55
CA PRO A 43 -11.52 -7.03 -15.01
C PRO A 43 -12.49 -7.33 -13.86
N ALA A 44 -11.99 -7.49 -12.65
CA ALA A 44 -12.76 -7.74 -11.43
C ALA A 44 -12.03 -7.16 -10.22
N ALA A 45 -12.71 -7.09 -9.07
CA ALA A 45 -12.09 -6.62 -7.84
C ALA A 45 -10.92 -7.54 -7.40
N TRP A 46 -9.72 -7.00 -7.39
CA TRP A 46 -8.49 -7.70 -7.00
C TRP A 46 -8.27 -7.71 -5.48
N SER A 47 -7.70 -8.78 -4.98
CA SER A 47 -7.12 -8.91 -3.64
C SER A 47 -5.68 -8.39 -3.62
N VAL A 48 -5.07 -8.30 -2.42
CA VAL A 48 -3.64 -7.97 -2.32
C VAL A 48 -2.76 -9.06 -2.95
N ASP A 49 -3.22 -10.33 -2.96
CA ASP A 49 -2.51 -11.41 -3.63
C ASP A 49 -2.50 -11.25 -5.16
N ASP A 50 -3.62 -10.80 -5.76
CA ASP A 50 -3.68 -10.54 -7.21
C ASP A 50 -2.70 -9.42 -7.62
N TYR A 51 -2.59 -8.36 -6.81
CA TYR A 51 -1.58 -7.31 -7.02
C TYR A 51 -0.14 -7.83 -6.81
N ALA A 52 0.06 -8.76 -5.88
CA ALA A 52 1.37 -9.38 -5.70
C ALA A 52 1.74 -10.26 -6.91
N ASP A 53 0.79 -10.98 -7.49
CA ASP A 53 0.99 -11.75 -8.72
C ASP A 53 1.34 -10.83 -9.90
N PHE A 54 0.63 -9.72 -10.06
CA PHE A 54 0.98 -8.69 -11.05
C PHE A 54 2.45 -8.22 -10.90
N VAL A 55 2.90 -7.95 -9.67
CA VAL A 55 4.29 -7.53 -9.42
C VAL A 55 5.28 -8.64 -9.75
N VAL A 56 4.95 -9.91 -9.49
CA VAL A 56 5.79 -11.04 -9.90
C VAL A 56 5.93 -11.09 -11.42
N GLU A 57 4.84 -10.99 -12.17
CA GLU A 57 4.85 -10.98 -13.63
C GLU A 57 5.62 -9.78 -14.18
N PHE A 58 5.36 -8.59 -13.64
CA PHE A 58 6.08 -7.37 -14.03
C PHE A 58 7.60 -7.52 -13.82
N LEU A 59 8.02 -8.02 -12.66
CA LEU A 59 9.45 -8.19 -12.35
C LEU A 59 10.11 -9.31 -13.16
N HIS A 60 9.36 -10.37 -13.50
CA HIS A 60 9.87 -11.49 -14.30
C HIS A 60 10.40 -11.05 -15.68
N GLN A 61 9.81 -10.03 -16.29
CA GLN A 61 10.23 -9.47 -17.59
C GLN A 61 11.69 -8.98 -17.57
N PHE A 62 12.19 -8.54 -16.42
CA PHE A 62 13.55 -8.01 -16.27
C PHE A 62 14.61 -9.09 -16.02
N LYS A 63 14.23 -10.36 -15.85
CA LYS A 63 15.12 -11.52 -15.64
C LYS A 63 16.15 -11.29 -14.51
N ARG A 64 15.78 -10.58 -13.43
CA ARG A 64 16.67 -10.28 -12.30
C ARG A 64 16.50 -11.31 -11.19
N LYS A 65 17.65 -11.89 -10.74
CA LYS A 65 17.66 -12.86 -9.64
C LYS A 65 17.51 -12.22 -8.25
N LYS A 66 17.85 -10.93 -8.11
CA LYS A 66 17.78 -10.20 -6.85
C LYS A 66 17.07 -8.87 -7.05
N VAL A 67 16.08 -8.59 -6.19
CA VAL A 67 15.30 -7.36 -6.19
C VAL A 67 15.29 -6.72 -4.80
N ILE A 68 15.17 -5.40 -4.78
CA ILE A 68 14.88 -4.59 -3.61
C ILE A 68 13.49 -4.02 -3.83
N LEU A 69 12.63 -4.09 -2.84
CA LEU A 69 11.28 -3.54 -2.90
C LEU A 69 11.19 -2.30 -2.01
N LEU A 70 10.67 -1.21 -2.57
CA LEU A 70 10.30 -0.01 -1.84
C LEU A 70 8.80 0.19 -2.00
N GLY A 71 8.06 0.31 -0.92
CA GLY A 71 6.62 0.55 -0.99
C GLY A 71 6.16 1.63 -0.03
N HIS A 72 5.12 2.33 -0.45
CA HIS A 72 4.41 3.28 0.39
C HIS A 72 3.00 2.78 0.66
N SER A 73 2.55 2.88 1.91
CA SER A 73 1.16 2.63 2.30
C SER A 73 0.62 1.29 1.75
N TYR A 74 -0.31 1.33 0.77
CA TYR A 74 -0.85 0.14 0.11
C TYR A 74 0.21 -0.73 -0.56
N GLY A 75 1.21 -0.12 -1.21
CA GLY A 75 2.32 -0.86 -1.83
C GLY A 75 3.06 -1.76 -0.84
N VAL A 76 3.08 -1.38 0.44
CA VAL A 76 3.66 -2.23 1.49
C VAL A 76 2.84 -3.48 1.73
N ARG A 77 1.51 -3.45 1.62
CA ARG A 77 0.69 -4.66 1.70
C ARG A 77 1.13 -5.70 0.68
N VAL A 78 1.40 -5.24 -0.55
CA VAL A 78 1.91 -6.10 -1.63
C VAL A 78 3.30 -6.64 -1.30
N ILE A 79 4.19 -5.80 -0.74
CA ILE A 79 5.53 -6.23 -0.31
C ILE A 79 5.45 -7.29 0.80
N ILE A 80 4.59 -7.13 1.79
CA ILE A 80 4.40 -8.12 2.86
C ILE A 80 3.99 -9.47 2.27
N LYS A 81 2.99 -9.47 1.36
CA LYS A 81 2.56 -10.70 0.66
C LYS A 81 3.70 -11.36 -0.12
N LEU A 82 4.43 -10.58 -0.91
CA LEU A 82 5.57 -11.08 -1.67
C LEU A 82 6.66 -11.65 -0.75
N SER A 83 7.01 -10.92 0.31
CA SER A 83 8.09 -11.30 1.22
C SER A 83 7.78 -12.55 2.05
N ALA A 84 6.50 -12.90 2.22
CA ALA A 84 6.06 -14.13 2.88
C ALA A 84 5.98 -15.34 1.93
N ARG A 85 6.12 -15.15 0.61
CA ARG A 85 6.07 -16.25 -0.37
C ARG A 85 7.39 -17.01 -0.43
N LYS A 86 7.32 -18.34 -0.47
CA LYS A 86 8.51 -19.21 -0.52
C LYS A 86 9.08 -19.42 -1.93
N ASN A 87 8.24 -19.38 -2.97
CA ASN A 87 8.60 -19.77 -4.34
C ASN A 87 8.47 -18.61 -5.30
N LEU A 88 9.33 -17.58 -5.12
CA LEU A 88 9.42 -16.47 -6.07
C LEU A 88 10.51 -16.76 -7.12
N PRO A 89 10.34 -16.28 -8.37
CA PRO A 89 11.38 -16.42 -9.42
C PRO A 89 12.60 -15.53 -9.18
N PHE A 90 12.62 -14.76 -8.11
CA PHE A 90 13.71 -13.87 -7.67
C PHE A 90 13.80 -13.86 -6.13
N ALA A 91 14.97 -13.48 -5.62
CA ALA A 91 15.15 -13.24 -4.18
C ALA A 91 14.91 -11.77 -3.85
N ILE A 92 14.08 -11.51 -2.86
CA ILE A 92 13.93 -10.19 -2.24
C ILE A 92 15.08 -10.04 -1.24
N VAL A 93 16.00 -9.10 -1.49
CA VAL A 93 17.20 -8.92 -0.66
C VAL A 93 17.08 -7.80 0.35
N LYS A 94 16.28 -6.77 0.04
CA LYS A 94 15.96 -5.67 0.96
C LYS A 94 14.53 -5.20 0.75
N ASN A 95 13.89 -4.76 1.83
CA ASN A 95 12.62 -4.06 1.81
C ASN A 95 12.77 -2.65 2.42
N ILE A 96 12.08 -1.68 1.85
CA ILE A 96 11.93 -0.33 2.37
C ILE A 96 10.43 -0.06 2.46
N LEU A 97 9.92 0.00 3.69
CA LEU A 97 8.49 0.09 3.98
C LEU A 97 8.21 1.50 4.53
N VAL A 98 7.50 2.31 3.75
CA VAL A 98 7.25 3.73 4.05
C VAL A 98 5.80 3.92 4.43
N ASP A 99 5.54 4.47 5.63
CA ASP A 99 4.20 4.76 6.15
C ASP A 99 3.24 3.59 5.89
N ALA A 100 3.65 2.40 6.31
CA ALA A 100 3.15 1.13 5.81
C ALA A 100 1.73 0.79 6.26
N ALA A 101 0.87 0.39 5.34
CA ALA A 101 -0.37 -0.31 5.65
C ALA A 101 -0.12 -1.83 5.74
N GLY A 102 -0.95 -2.53 6.51
CA GLY A 102 -0.85 -4.00 6.63
C GLY A 102 -1.43 -4.53 7.93
N ILE A 103 -1.34 -3.75 9.01
CA ILE A 103 -1.94 -4.09 10.29
C ILE A 103 -3.40 -3.64 10.29
N MET A 104 -4.28 -4.51 10.74
CA MET A 104 -5.69 -4.16 10.84
C MET A 104 -5.92 -3.24 12.05
N PRO A 105 -6.49 -2.03 11.86
CA PRO A 105 -6.76 -1.12 12.97
C PRO A 105 -7.78 -1.73 13.94
N HIS A 106 -7.62 -1.44 15.23
CA HIS A 106 -8.59 -1.84 16.24
C HIS A 106 -9.94 -1.17 15.98
N ARG A 107 -10.94 -1.94 15.59
CA ARG A 107 -12.28 -1.46 15.24
C ARG A 107 -13.16 -1.40 16.48
N SER A 108 -13.45 -0.19 16.96
CA SER A 108 -14.34 0.03 18.09
C SER A 108 -15.77 -0.50 17.83
N LEU A 109 -16.55 -0.72 18.89
CA LEU A 109 -17.96 -1.12 18.76
C LEU A 109 -18.78 -0.07 17.98
N ALA A 110 -18.52 1.21 18.21
CA ALA A 110 -19.14 2.31 17.46
C ALA A 110 -18.82 2.22 15.95
N TYR A 111 -17.57 1.92 15.58
CA TYR A 111 -17.19 1.69 14.18
C TYR A 111 -17.96 0.49 13.59
N LYS A 112 -18.05 -0.63 14.32
CA LYS A 112 -18.78 -1.83 13.86
C LYS A 112 -20.27 -1.54 13.66
N LEU A 113 -20.88 -0.76 14.57
CA LEU A 113 -22.27 -0.33 14.42
C LEU A 113 -22.47 0.57 13.21
N ARG A 114 -21.59 1.58 13.01
CA ARG A 114 -21.61 2.46 11.83
C ARG A 114 -21.52 1.67 10.52
N VAL A 115 -20.64 0.67 10.46
CA VAL A 115 -20.51 -0.21 9.29
C VAL A 115 -21.76 -1.05 9.06
N ARG A 116 -22.42 -1.56 10.14
CA ARG A 116 -23.70 -2.29 10.02
C ARG A 116 -24.81 -1.40 9.47
N LEU A 117 -24.94 -0.18 10.01
CA LEU A 117 -25.94 0.79 9.52
C LEU A 117 -25.67 1.18 8.06
N TYR A 118 -24.41 1.38 7.70
CA TYR A 118 -24.02 1.61 6.30
C TYR A 118 -24.43 0.45 5.38
N LYS A 119 -24.13 -0.80 5.77
CA LYS A 119 -24.50 -1.99 4.97
C LYS A 119 -26.02 -2.11 4.83
N LEU A 120 -26.79 -1.83 5.90
CA LEU A 120 -28.25 -1.85 5.86
C LEU A 120 -28.79 -0.76 4.91
N GLY A 121 -28.31 0.48 5.04
CA GLY A 121 -28.70 1.57 4.14
C GLY A 121 -28.37 1.27 2.68
N LYS A 122 -27.19 0.70 2.43
CA LYS A 122 -26.79 0.26 1.08
C LYS A 122 -27.74 -0.83 0.54
N ALA A 123 -28.12 -1.81 1.36
CA ALA A 123 -29.04 -2.89 0.94
C ALA A 123 -30.41 -2.34 0.61
N VAL A 124 -30.97 -1.43 1.42
CA VAL A 124 -32.25 -0.77 1.15
C VAL A 124 -32.20 0.03 -0.14
N LEU A 125 -31.18 0.84 -0.34
CA LEU A 125 -31.03 1.67 -1.54
C LEU A 125 -30.76 0.85 -2.82
N ASN A 126 -30.24 -0.36 -2.67
CA ASN A 126 -29.99 -1.28 -3.80
C ASN A 126 -31.21 -2.15 -4.15
N PHE A 127 -32.31 -2.01 -3.41
CA PHE A 127 -33.56 -2.74 -3.73
C PHE A 127 -34.14 -2.27 -5.06
N PRO A 128 -34.65 -3.16 -5.95
CA PRO A 128 -35.08 -2.81 -7.30
C PRO A 128 -36.04 -1.64 -7.40
N LEU A 129 -36.98 -1.53 -6.47
CA LEU A 129 -37.91 -0.41 -6.41
C LEU A 129 -37.21 0.93 -6.12
N MET A 130 -36.25 0.92 -5.18
CA MET A 130 -35.49 2.13 -4.80
C MET A 130 -34.56 2.59 -5.90
N THR A 131 -33.87 1.67 -6.58
CA THR A 131 -33.00 1.99 -7.73
C THR A 131 -33.79 2.55 -8.91
N LYS A 132 -35.03 2.10 -9.11
CA LYS A 132 -35.94 2.62 -10.14
C LYS A 132 -36.47 4.03 -9.81
N LEU A 133 -36.83 4.27 -8.55
CA LEU A 133 -37.40 5.55 -8.09
C LEU A 133 -36.30 6.61 -7.84
N PHE A 134 -35.13 6.17 -7.37
CA PHE A 134 -34.04 7.05 -6.97
C PHE A 134 -32.68 6.52 -7.47
N PRO A 135 -32.41 6.58 -8.79
CA PRO A 135 -31.24 5.95 -9.42
C PRO A 135 -29.90 6.41 -8.82
N ASP A 136 -29.83 7.67 -8.41
CA ASP A 136 -28.60 8.26 -7.87
C ASP A 136 -28.45 8.14 -6.34
N ALA A 137 -29.48 7.71 -5.62
CA ALA A 137 -29.48 7.72 -4.16
C ALA A 137 -28.38 6.85 -3.57
N LEU A 138 -28.15 5.66 -4.14
CA LEU A 138 -27.11 4.76 -3.73
C LEU A 138 -25.72 5.37 -3.89
N ASN A 139 -25.46 6.00 -5.03
CA ASN A 139 -24.16 6.63 -5.30
C ASN A 139 -23.90 7.84 -4.38
N ARG A 140 -24.91 8.69 -4.15
CA ARG A 140 -24.85 9.81 -3.19
C ARG A 140 -24.60 9.32 -1.77
N PHE A 141 -25.28 8.25 -1.35
CA PHE A 141 -25.09 7.62 -0.06
C PHE A 141 -23.67 7.09 0.12
N GLN A 142 -23.14 6.38 -0.88
CA GLN A 142 -21.78 5.85 -0.86
C GLN A 142 -20.73 6.96 -0.79
N LYS A 143 -20.89 8.04 -1.56
CA LYS A 143 -20.01 9.21 -1.51
C LYS A 143 -20.04 9.93 -0.15
N LYS A 144 -21.19 10.01 0.49
CA LYS A 144 -21.34 10.71 1.78
C LYS A 144 -20.76 9.93 2.97
N PHE A 145 -20.86 8.61 2.95
CA PHE A 145 -20.52 7.76 4.12
C PHE A 145 -19.25 6.92 3.93
N GLY A 146 -18.70 6.86 2.71
CA GLY A 146 -17.42 6.21 2.41
C GLY A 146 -16.21 7.08 2.78
N SER A 147 -15.01 6.47 2.82
CA SER A 147 -13.76 7.25 2.80
C SER A 147 -13.61 8.00 1.47
N ALA A 148 -12.72 9.00 1.41
CA ALA A 148 -12.41 9.71 0.17
C ALA A 148 -12.01 8.74 -0.95
N ASP A 149 -11.12 7.80 -0.65
CA ASP A 149 -10.68 6.76 -1.59
C ASP A 149 -11.82 5.88 -2.09
N TYR A 150 -12.71 5.47 -1.17
CA TYR A 150 -13.89 4.68 -1.54
C TYR A 150 -14.88 5.48 -2.40
N ALA A 151 -15.03 6.77 -2.13
CA ALA A 151 -15.93 7.63 -2.87
C ALA A 151 -15.43 7.93 -4.29
N ALA A 152 -14.11 8.09 -4.46
CA ALA A 152 -13.46 8.35 -5.75
C ALA A 152 -13.36 7.10 -6.65
N ALA A 153 -13.28 5.90 -6.04
CA ALA A 153 -13.05 4.65 -6.76
C ALA A 153 -14.26 4.20 -7.60
N SER A 154 -13.99 3.53 -8.72
CA SER A 154 -14.97 2.78 -9.51
C SER A 154 -15.58 1.62 -8.72
N PRO A 155 -16.66 0.99 -9.18
CA PRO A 155 -17.24 -0.19 -8.52
C PRO A 155 -16.23 -1.34 -8.35
N VAL A 156 -15.40 -1.60 -9.35
CA VAL A 156 -14.35 -2.63 -9.31
C VAL A 156 -13.29 -2.29 -8.26
N MET A 157 -12.77 -1.05 -8.31
CA MET A 157 -11.75 -0.59 -7.39
C MET A 157 -12.27 -0.46 -5.95
N ARG A 158 -13.54 -0.12 -5.74
CA ARG A 158 -14.17 -0.21 -4.41
C ARG A 158 -14.14 -1.62 -3.84
N GLY A 159 -14.39 -2.61 -4.70
CA GLY A 159 -14.27 -4.02 -4.32
C GLY A 159 -12.85 -4.38 -3.89
N SER A 160 -11.85 -3.96 -4.65
CA SER A 160 -10.43 -4.17 -4.33
C SER A 160 -10.03 -3.48 -3.03
N LEU A 161 -10.44 -2.22 -2.83
CA LEU A 161 -10.18 -1.49 -1.59
C LEU A 161 -10.78 -2.21 -0.37
N VAL A 162 -12.03 -2.69 -0.49
CA VAL A 162 -12.70 -3.42 0.60
C VAL A 162 -11.97 -4.71 0.94
N LYS A 163 -11.50 -5.47 -0.05
CA LYS A 163 -10.68 -6.67 0.18
C LYS A 163 -9.40 -6.28 0.93
N ALA A 164 -8.67 -5.28 0.44
CA ALA A 164 -7.41 -4.84 1.03
C ALA A 164 -7.53 -4.36 2.49
N VAL A 165 -8.48 -3.47 2.81
CA VAL A 165 -8.62 -2.93 4.18
C VAL A 165 -9.21 -3.92 5.19
N ASN A 166 -9.75 -5.04 4.73
CA ASN A 166 -10.26 -6.09 5.60
C ASN A 166 -9.29 -7.26 5.78
N GLU A 167 -8.17 -7.26 5.08
CA GLU A 167 -7.14 -8.26 5.23
C GLU A 167 -6.11 -7.83 6.28
N ASP A 168 -5.90 -8.66 7.29
CA ASP A 168 -4.86 -8.46 8.29
C ASP A 168 -3.59 -9.19 7.85
N LEU A 169 -2.52 -8.44 7.66
CA LEU A 169 -1.23 -8.97 7.23
C LEU A 169 -0.23 -9.09 8.39
N GLU A 170 -0.62 -8.69 9.60
CA GLU A 170 0.24 -8.79 10.79
C GLU A 170 0.80 -10.22 10.98
N PRO A 171 0.03 -11.32 10.78
CA PRO A 171 0.54 -12.69 10.91
C PRO A 171 1.65 -13.08 9.91
N LEU A 172 1.81 -12.31 8.83
CA LEU A 172 2.85 -12.56 7.82
C LEU A 172 4.18 -11.87 8.15
N LEU A 173 4.20 -10.87 9.01
CA LEU A 173 5.40 -10.08 9.32
C LEU A 173 6.59 -10.93 9.80
N PRO A 174 6.43 -11.96 10.66
CA PRO A 174 7.54 -12.81 11.08
C PRO A 174 8.15 -13.67 9.95
N GLN A 175 7.47 -13.78 8.80
CA GLN A 175 7.95 -14.55 7.65
C GLN A 175 8.85 -13.71 6.73
N ILE A 176 8.95 -12.39 6.95
CA ILE A 176 9.82 -11.50 6.20
C ILE A 176 11.27 -11.73 6.65
N THR A 177 12.10 -12.24 5.74
CA THR A 177 13.52 -12.57 6.01
C THR A 177 14.50 -11.59 5.38
N ALA A 178 14.04 -10.75 4.45
CA ALA A 178 14.86 -9.73 3.81
C ALA A 178 15.21 -8.62 4.83
N GLU A 179 16.42 -8.07 4.69
CA GLU A 179 16.81 -6.87 5.44
C GLU A 179 15.79 -5.75 5.22
N THR A 180 15.19 -5.23 6.29
CA THR A 180 14.02 -4.35 6.18
C THR A 180 14.25 -3.03 6.91
N LEU A 181 14.05 -1.93 6.18
CA LEU A 181 14.00 -0.57 6.71
C LEU A 181 12.54 -0.10 6.76
N LEU A 182 12.12 0.38 7.91
CA LEU A 182 10.83 1.04 8.12
C LEU A 182 11.08 2.55 8.20
N ILE A 183 10.31 3.35 7.48
CA ILE A 183 10.33 4.82 7.55
C ILE A 183 8.92 5.29 7.86
N TRP A 184 8.77 6.22 8.82
CA TRP A 184 7.45 6.60 9.30
C TRP A 184 7.36 8.05 9.75
N GLY A 185 6.29 8.74 9.35
CA GLY A 185 5.94 10.04 9.91
C GLY A 185 5.30 9.92 11.29
N ASP A 186 5.75 10.72 12.28
CA ASP A 186 5.18 10.68 13.64
C ASP A 186 3.78 11.32 13.74
N LYS A 187 3.36 12.04 12.69
CA LYS A 187 2.03 12.64 12.56
C LYS A 187 1.11 11.87 11.60
N ASP A 188 1.52 10.68 11.19
CA ASP A 188 0.69 9.86 10.31
C ASP A 188 -0.59 9.41 11.03
N THR A 189 -1.73 9.85 10.49
CA THR A 189 -3.07 9.52 10.99
C THR A 189 -3.74 8.41 10.19
N ALA A 190 -3.23 8.07 9.01
CA ALA A 190 -3.75 7.00 8.17
C ALA A 190 -3.21 5.63 8.61
N THR A 191 -1.89 5.56 8.83
CA THR A 191 -1.20 4.41 9.40
C THR A 191 -0.37 4.90 10.60
N PRO A 192 -0.87 4.75 11.84
CA PRO A 192 -0.24 5.38 12.99
C PRO A 192 1.14 4.77 13.28
N LEU A 193 2.08 5.58 13.80
CA LEU A 193 3.45 5.16 14.16
C LEU A 193 3.48 3.91 15.07
N SER A 194 2.41 3.67 15.84
CA SER A 194 2.29 2.44 16.64
C SER A 194 2.34 1.17 15.78
N ASP A 195 1.85 1.23 14.53
CA ASP A 195 1.91 0.11 13.60
C ASP A 195 3.33 -0.11 13.10
N GLY A 196 4.08 0.97 12.84
CA GLY A 196 5.51 0.89 12.52
C GLY A 196 6.33 0.24 13.63
N ARG A 197 6.05 0.60 14.89
CA ARG A 197 6.68 -0.02 16.07
C ARG A 197 6.32 -1.50 16.24
N LYS A 198 5.10 -1.89 15.85
CA LYS A 198 4.70 -3.29 15.81
C LYS A 198 5.44 -4.06 14.73
N MET A 199 5.52 -3.50 13.51
CA MET A 199 6.26 -4.12 12.40
C MET A 199 7.73 -4.30 12.76
N GLU A 200 8.37 -3.31 13.34
CA GLU A 200 9.77 -3.40 13.79
C GLU A 200 9.99 -4.56 14.78
N LYS A 201 9.08 -4.75 15.72
CA LYS A 201 9.17 -5.86 16.69
C LYS A 201 8.97 -7.24 16.06
N GLN A 202 8.18 -7.34 15.01
CA GLN A 202 7.78 -8.63 14.41
C GLN A 202 8.64 -9.01 13.20
N ILE A 203 9.21 -8.04 12.48
CA ILE A 203 10.13 -8.29 11.36
C ILE A 203 11.55 -8.38 11.92
N LYS A 204 12.11 -9.58 11.94
CA LYS A 204 13.44 -9.82 12.51
C LYS A 204 14.51 -9.03 11.76
N GLY A 205 15.31 -8.26 12.51
CA GLY A 205 16.43 -7.48 11.94
C GLY A 205 15.98 -6.24 11.16
N SER A 206 14.75 -5.79 11.32
CA SER A 206 14.31 -4.50 10.78
C SER A 206 14.78 -3.34 11.68
N GLY A 207 14.87 -2.14 11.09
CA GLY A 207 15.09 -0.89 11.82
C GLY A 207 14.03 0.14 11.43
N LEU A 208 13.57 0.94 12.41
CA LEU A 208 12.57 1.99 12.22
C LEU A 208 13.22 3.38 12.31
N VAL A 209 13.06 4.18 11.25
CA VAL A 209 13.43 5.59 11.22
C VAL A 209 12.16 6.44 11.27
N VAL A 210 12.07 7.31 12.26
CA VAL A 210 10.91 8.18 12.46
C VAL A 210 11.22 9.59 11.94
N PHE A 211 10.36 10.11 11.07
CA PHE A 211 10.44 11.47 10.55
C PHE A 211 9.55 12.39 11.38
N SER A 212 10.19 13.19 12.22
CA SER A 212 9.46 14.09 13.11
C SER A 212 8.72 15.20 12.35
N GLY A 213 7.45 15.38 12.68
CA GLY A 213 6.56 16.35 12.05
C GLY A 213 5.93 15.90 10.74
N ALA A 214 6.35 14.77 10.18
CA ALA A 214 5.82 14.25 8.92
C ALA A 214 4.51 13.44 9.11
N GLY A 215 3.62 13.54 8.13
CA GLY A 215 2.39 12.77 8.03
C GLY A 215 2.53 11.50 7.19
N HIS A 216 1.46 11.13 6.48
CA HIS A 216 1.37 9.88 5.70
C HIS A 216 2.22 9.86 4.42
N TYR A 217 2.72 10.99 3.97
CA TYR A 217 3.63 11.09 2.83
C TYR A 217 5.00 11.57 3.28
N SER A 218 5.57 10.90 4.29
CA SER A 218 6.82 11.30 4.93
C SER A 218 7.97 11.50 3.94
N PHE A 219 8.02 10.72 2.88
CA PHE A 219 9.02 10.82 1.81
C PHE A 219 8.88 12.06 0.92
N LEU A 220 7.66 12.61 0.77
CA LEU A 220 7.40 13.86 0.05
C LEU A 220 7.55 15.08 0.98
N GLU A 221 7.17 14.93 2.24
CA GLU A 221 7.22 16.02 3.22
C GLU A 221 8.66 16.32 3.66
N GLN A 222 9.53 15.31 3.69
CA GLN A 222 10.94 15.43 4.08
C GLN A 222 11.89 14.79 3.05
N PRO A 223 11.90 15.25 1.78
CA PRO A 223 12.59 14.57 0.68
C PRO A 223 14.11 14.47 0.87
N TYR A 224 14.74 15.49 1.46
CA TYR A 224 16.18 15.46 1.73
C TYR A 224 16.57 14.42 2.76
N LEU A 225 15.82 14.33 3.86
CA LEU A 225 16.06 13.34 4.90
C LEU A 225 15.79 11.94 4.34
N PHE A 226 14.72 11.78 3.58
CA PHE A 226 14.40 10.52 2.92
C PHE A 226 15.53 10.07 1.98
N ALA A 227 16.01 10.94 1.11
CA ALA A 227 17.13 10.65 0.21
C ALA A 227 18.39 10.22 0.98
N LYS A 228 18.73 10.92 2.08
CA LYS A 228 19.87 10.57 2.92
C LYS A 228 19.74 9.18 3.55
N VAL A 229 18.57 8.85 4.08
CA VAL A 229 18.27 7.54 4.68
C VAL A 229 18.34 6.42 3.63
N ILE A 230 17.75 6.65 2.44
CA ILE A 230 17.78 5.69 1.33
C ILE A 230 19.20 5.48 0.81
N LYS A 231 19.99 6.54 0.61
CA LYS A 231 21.39 6.44 0.19
C LYS A 231 22.19 5.58 1.16
N SER A 232 22.06 5.84 2.48
CA SER A 232 22.72 5.07 3.52
C SER A 232 22.32 3.59 3.48
N PHE A 233 21.03 3.29 3.48
CA PHE A 233 20.52 1.90 3.50
C PHE A 233 20.88 1.10 2.23
N LEU A 234 20.91 1.76 1.08
CA LEU A 234 21.26 1.17 -0.21
C LEU A 234 22.76 1.24 -0.53
N ASN A 235 23.59 1.81 0.36
CA ASN A 235 25.02 2.07 0.14
C ASN A 235 25.28 2.85 -1.17
N ILE A 236 24.46 3.86 -1.47
CA ILE A 236 24.68 4.78 -2.59
C ILE A 236 25.65 5.85 -2.09
N GLY A 237 26.81 5.94 -2.70
CA GLY A 237 27.80 7.01 -2.40
C GLY A 237 27.22 8.41 -2.70
N ASP A 238 27.87 9.42 -2.14
CA ASP A 238 27.54 10.82 -2.43
C ASP A 238 27.93 11.22 -3.84
#